data_ccfae3b3f5c81d05ab35acdfe60c15f0
#
_entry.id   ccfae3b3f5c81d05ab35acdfe60c15f0
#
_cell.length_a   1.000
_cell.length_b   1.000
_cell.length_c   1.000
_cell.angle_alpha   90.00
_cell.angle_beta   90.00
_cell.angle_gamma   90.00
#
_symmetry.space_group_name_H-M   'P 1'
#
loop_
_entity.id
_entity.type
_entity.pdbx_description
1 polymer ?
#
loop_
_entity_poly.entity_id
_entity_poly.type
_entity_poly.pdbx_seq_one_letter_code
_entity_poly.pdbx_strand_id
1 'polypeptide(L)'
;MSRLSIYGLGISLLLATAVVRADVAGSQDLDVLPRFAGSKIVSFKDVAEQERIYPQGAIRRISGTLRYEREVAAQGQLTAVTYELPRTHTANEAFAKARGDLQAQDAELLYWCVGRECGSSSLWANAVFTNATLTGSDDQQTYALLRLAEPRQDSLLALYSITRGNKRAYLHAELLAAAAPLAEVLPTAATLQRQLKSTGELRLAQQSVPTAAWAELLARSLNMNSTLRVSISGAQAEAWREALIEQRVRASRLELGEANVTGVQLNVLR
;
A
#
# COMPACT_ATOMS: atom_id res chain seq x y z
N MET A 1 80.24 19.70 18.36
CA MET A 1 79.64 19.21 17.11
C MET A 1 78.48 18.27 17.50
N SER A 2 77.29 18.81 17.62
CA SER A 2 76.10 18.06 18.08
C SER A 2 75.21 17.75 16.86
N ARG A 3 74.97 16.48 16.62
CA ARG A 3 74.04 16.04 15.54
C ARG A 3 72.65 15.85 16.14
N LEU A 4 71.71 16.68 15.68
CA LEU A 4 70.28 16.54 15.99
C LEU A 4 69.67 15.55 15.00
N SER A 5 69.16 14.43 15.50
CA SER A 5 68.35 13.45 14.73
C SER A 5 66.88 13.82 14.87
N ILE A 6 66.23 14.17 13.76
CA ILE A 6 64.79 14.44 13.69
C ILE A 6 64.09 13.11 13.33
N TYR A 7 63.31 12.54 14.26
CA TYR A 7 62.41 11.44 13.96
C TYR A 7 61.09 11.96 13.42
N GLY A 8 60.86 11.73 12.14
CA GLY A 8 59.60 12.04 11.51
C GLY A 8 58.52 11.00 11.87
N LEU A 9 57.51 11.44 12.57
CA LEU A 9 56.32 10.61 12.91
C LEU A 9 55.36 10.62 11.73
N GLY A 10 55.33 9.55 10.94
CA GLY A 10 54.39 9.38 9.83
C GLY A 10 53.00 9.00 10.39
N ILE A 11 52.06 9.93 10.34
CA ILE A 11 50.65 9.65 10.64
C ILE A 11 50.00 9.01 9.41
N SER A 12 49.80 7.68 9.44
CA SER A 12 49.01 6.94 8.46
C SER A 12 47.51 7.21 8.67
N LEU A 13 46.93 8.03 7.80
CA LEU A 13 45.50 8.30 7.78
C LEU A 13 44.79 7.10 7.15
N LEU A 14 44.22 6.25 7.97
CA LEU A 14 43.31 5.14 7.54
C LEU A 14 42.00 5.75 7.04
N LEU A 15 41.86 5.94 5.73
CA LEU A 15 40.59 6.22 5.09
C LEU A 15 39.67 4.98 5.19
N ALA A 16 38.76 5.00 6.16
CA ALA A 16 37.66 4.05 6.21
C ALA A 16 36.72 4.33 5.00
N THR A 17 36.86 3.56 3.94
CA THR A 17 35.93 3.57 2.82
C THR A 17 34.61 2.98 3.31
N ALA A 18 33.62 3.84 3.61
CA ALA A 18 32.26 3.41 3.79
C ALA A 18 31.78 2.77 2.46
N VAL A 19 31.57 1.46 2.48
CA VAL A 19 30.97 0.76 1.34
C VAL A 19 29.52 1.23 1.24
N VAL A 20 29.27 2.27 0.45
CA VAL A 20 27.93 2.66 0.04
C VAL A 20 27.46 1.54 -0.88
N ARG A 21 26.58 0.68 -0.37
CA ARG A 21 25.92 -0.33 -1.21
C ARG A 21 25.01 0.41 -2.19
N ALA A 22 25.40 0.43 -3.44
CA ALA A 22 24.62 1.02 -4.53
C ALA A 22 23.35 0.20 -4.81
N ASP A 23 22.39 0.84 -5.46
CA ASP A 23 21.23 0.17 -6.05
C ASP A 23 21.66 -0.90 -7.06
N VAL A 24 20.77 -1.84 -7.35
CA VAL A 24 20.96 -2.81 -8.43
C VAL A 24 21.16 -2.07 -9.76
N ALA A 25 22.17 -2.46 -10.52
CA ALA A 25 22.47 -1.82 -11.80
C ALA A 25 21.26 -1.86 -12.76
N GLY A 26 20.99 -0.72 -13.41
CA GLY A 26 19.86 -0.58 -14.32
C GLY A 26 18.49 -0.43 -13.64
N SER A 27 18.45 -0.38 -12.31
CA SER A 27 17.19 -0.15 -11.60
C SER A 27 16.81 1.33 -11.59
N GLN A 28 15.50 1.57 -11.50
CA GLN A 28 14.93 2.90 -11.37
C GLN A 28 13.76 2.89 -10.37
N ASP A 29 13.44 4.05 -9.83
CA ASP A 29 12.27 4.22 -8.98
C ASP A 29 10.97 4.20 -9.79
N LEU A 30 9.86 3.89 -9.12
CA LEU A 30 8.55 4.12 -9.69
C LEU A 30 8.23 5.62 -9.62
N ASP A 31 7.84 6.21 -10.73
CA ASP A 31 7.53 7.64 -10.85
C ASP A 31 6.31 8.08 -10.02
N VAL A 32 5.43 7.12 -9.71
CA VAL A 32 4.21 7.32 -8.88
C VAL A 32 4.46 7.19 -7.39
N LEU A 33 5.64 6.70 -6.98
CA LEU A 33 5.94 6.40 -5.59
C LEU A 33 7.31 6.97 -5.19
N PRO A 34 7.34 8.06 -4.39
CA PRO A 34 8.60 8.58 -3.87
C PRO A 34 9.35 7.53 -3.06
N ARG A 35 10.66 7.40 -3.33
CA ARG A 35 11.53 6.48 -2.59
C ARG A 35 11.54 6.86 -1.11
N PHE A 36 11.44 5.87 -0.24
CA PHE A 36 11.64 6.08 1.20
C PHE A 36 13.12 6.47 1.46
N ALA A 37 13.32 7.54 2.23
CA ALA A 37 14.65 8.12 2.43
C ALA A 37 15.66 7.11 2.97
N GLY A 38 16.86 7.06 2.37
CA GLY A 38 17.95 6.16 2.74
C GLY A 38 17.74 4.69 2.36
N SER A 39 16.66 4.33 1.67
CA SER A 39 16.48 2.98 1.13
C SER A 39 17.30 2.77 -0.13
N LYS A 40 17.59 1.51 -0.45
CA LYS A 40 18.29 1.10 -1.66
C LYS A 40 17.50 0.02 -2.40
N ILE A 41 17.57 0.04 -3.73
CA ILE A 41 16.96 -0.97 -4.57
C ILE A 41 17.81 -2.24 -4.52
N VAL A 42 17.19 -3.35 -4.09
CA VAL A 42 17.84 -4.67 -4.00
C VAL A 42 17.28 -5.67 -5.02
N SER A 43 16.15 -5.35 -5.67
CA SER A 43 15.59 -6.10 -6.78
C SER A 43 14.78 -5.16 -7.65
N PHE A 44 14.92 -5.35 -8.95
CA PHE A 44 14.20 -4.58 -9.98
C PHE A 44 13.79 -5.51 -11.11
N LYS A 45 12.58 -5.34 -11.62
CA LYS A 45 12.04 -6.05 -12.77
C LYS A 45 11.20 -5.08 -13.59
N ASP A 46 11.42 -5.04 -14.89
CA ASP A 46 10.59 -4.34 -15.85
C ASP A 46 10.28 -5.28 -17.02
N VAL A 47 8.98 -5.53 -17.26
CA VAL A 47 8.52 -6.50 -18.27
C VAL A 47 7.37 -5.86 -19.02
N ALA A 48 7.49 -5.79 -20.34
CA ALA A 48 6.52 -5.13 -21.19
C ALA A 48 5.13 -5.78 -21.18
N GLU A 49 5.06 -7.09 -20.94
CA GLU A 49 3.80 -7.83 -20.91
C GLU A 49 3.84 -8.92 -19.84
N GLN A 50 3.02 -8.79 -18.83
CA GLN A 50 2.92 -9.71 -17.72
C GLN A 50 1.46 -9.81 -17.25
N GLU A 51 0.96 -11.03 -17.16
CA GLU A 51 -0.28 -11.30 -16.42
C GLU A 51 -0.01 -11.29 -14.92
N ARG A 52 -0.86 -10.59 -14.14
CA ARG A 52 -0.81 -10.53 -12.69
C ARG A 52 -2.17 -10.80 -12.10
N ILE A 53 -2.17 -11.55 -11.00
CA ILE A 53 -3.33 -11.79 -10.16
C ILE A 53 -3.00 -11.25 -8.78
N TYR A 54 -3.74 -10.22 -8.36
CA TYR A 54 -3.59 -9.58 -7.06
C TYR A 54 -4.71 -10.00 -6.12
N PRO A 55 -4.42 -10.76 -5.04
CA PRO A 55 -5.43 -11.17 -4.08
C PRO A 55 -6.05 -9.99 -3.33
N GLN A 56 -7.38 -10.01 -3.17
CA GLN A 56 -8.15 -9.16 -2.25
C GLN A 56 -8.69 -10.02 -1.10
N GLY A 57 -7.80 -10.65 -0.37
CA GLY A 57 -8.11 -11.54 0.74
C GLY A 57 -6.86 -12.17 1.33
N ALA A 58 -7.00 -12.80 2.49
CA ALA A 58 -5.93 -13.58 3.10
C ALA A 58 -5.55 -14.75 2.22
N ILE A 59 -4.26 -14.91 1.92
CA ILE A 59 -3.81 -16.01 1.07
C ILE A 59 -3.50 -17.26 1.89
N ARG A 60 -3.97 -18.40 1.39
CA ARG A 60 -3.76 -19.73 1.98
C ARG A 60 -3.47 -20.72 0.88
N ARG A 61 -2.86 -21.85 1.24
CA ARG A 61 -2.73 -23.00 0.34
C ARG A 61 -3.60 -24.13 0.85
N ILE A 62 -4.57 -24.56 0.04
CA ILE A 62 -5.47 -25.67 0.36
C ILE A 62 -5.34 -26.67 -0.79
N SER A 63 -5.01 -27.94 -0.45
CA SER A 63 -4.80 -29.02 -1.43
C SER A 63 -3.86 -28.62 -2.58
N GLY A 64 -2.74 -27.92 -2.26
CA GLY A 64 -1.76 -27.47 -3.23
C GLY A 64 -2.12 -26.20 -4.01
N THR A 65 -3.39 -25.76 -3.97
CA THR A 65 -3.88 -24.59 -4.71
C THR A 65 -3.90 -23.34 -3.83
N LEU A 66 -3.47 -22.20 -4.37
CA LEU A 66 -3.61 -20.90 -3.72
C LEU A 66 -5.09 -20.51 -3.63
N ARG A 67 -5.53 -20.04 -2.45
CA ARG A 67 -6.91 -19.62 -2.18
C ARG A 67 -6.93 -18.27 -1.51
N TYR A 68 -7.87 -17.42 -1.92
CA TYR A 68 -8.20 -16.09 -1.39
C TYR A 68 -9.68 -15.79 -1.70
N GLU A 69 -10.27 -14.79 -1.07
CA GLU A 69 -11.70 -14.49 -1.22
C GLU A 69 -12.03 -13.90 -2.61
N ARG A 70 -11.23 -12.93 -3.04
CA ARG A 70 -11.38 -12.22 -4.32
C ARG A 70 -10.01 -11.92 -4.90
N GLU A 71 -9.99 -11.55 -6.17
CA GLU A 71 -8.77 -11.19 -6.90
C GLU A 71 -9.05 -10.08 -7.90
N VAL A 72 -7.98 -9.40 -8.28
CA VAL A 72 -7.94 -8.52 -9.46
C VAL A 72 -6.91 -9.10 -10.41
N ALA A 73 -7.36 -9.53 -11.57
CA ALA A 73 -6.50 -10.03 -12.64
C ALA A 73 -6.36 -8.96 -13.73
N ALA A 74 -5.15 -8.71 -14.18
CA ALA A 74 -4.87 -7.81 -15.30
C ALA A 74 -3.57 -8.21 -15.99
N GLN A 75 -3.43 -7.83 -17.26
CA GLN A 75 -2.24 -8.03 -18.08
C GLN A 75 -1.76 -6.67 -18.60
N GLY A 76 -0.45 -6.45 -18.60
CA GLY A 76 0.15 -5.21 -19.06
C GLY A 76 1.62 -5.10 -18.73
N GLN A 77 2.16 -3.89 -18.81
CA GLN A 77 3.53 -3.60 -18.42
C GLN A 77 3.66 -3.66 -16.90
N LEU A 78 4.60 -4.46 -16.41
CA LEU A 78 4.91 -4.62 -15.00
C LEU A 78 6.26 -4.02 -14.67
N THR A 79 6.30 -3.04 -13.77
CA THR A 79 7.53 -2.57 -13.13
C THR A 79 7.48 -2.90 -11.65
N ALA A 80 8.44 -3.71 -11.18
CA ALA A 80 8.50 -4.16 -9.78
C ALA A 80 9.83 -3.76 -9.15
N VAL A 81 9.76 -3.14 -7.97
CA VAL A 81 10.92 -2.63 -7.24
C VAL A 81 10.87 -3.13 -5.79
N THR A 82 12.01 -3.62 -5.30
CA THR A 82 12.16 -3.98 -3.89
C THR A 82 13.23 -3.12 -3.25
N TYR A 83 12.83 -2.38 -2.22
CA TYR A 83 13.71 -1.55 -1.41
C TYR A 83 14.11 -2.26 -0.13
N GLU A 84 15.40 -2.30 0.19
CA GLU A 84 15.88 -2.57 1.55
C GLU A 84 15.91 -1.25 2.31
N LEU A 85 15.25 -1.21 3.46
CA LEU A 85 15.10 0.00 4.28
C LEU A 85 16.31 0.19 5.21
N PRO A 86 16.62 1.45 5.59
CA PRO A 86 17.61 1.71 6.62
C PRO A 86 17.21 1.05 7.95
N ARG A 87 18.16 0.60 8.73
CA ARG A 87 17.91 -0.10 10.01
C ARG A 87 17.21 0.76 11.08
N THR A 88 17.20 2.07 10.89
CA THR A 88 16.55 3.05 11.77
C THR A 88 15.04 3.14 11.56
N HIS A 89 14.52 2.51 10.51
CA HIS A 89 13.10 2.57 10.14
C HIS A 89 12.49 1.17 10.02
N THR A 90 11.22 1.08 10.32
CA THR A 90 10.44 -0.16 10.22
C THR A 90 9.82 -0.34 8.84
N ALA A 91 9.52 -1.59 8.48
CA ALA A 91 8.78 -1.89 7.26
C ALA A 91 7.39 -1.22 7.26
N ASN A 92 6.74 -1.14 8.43
CA ASN A 92 5.42 -0.57 8.58
C ASN A 92 5.41 0.97 8.40
N GLU A 93 6.44 1.69 8.87
CA GLU A 93 6.58 3.13 8.62
C GLU A 93 6.71 3.44 7.14
N ALA A 94 7.58 2.72 6.42
CA ALA A 94 7.76 2.90 4.99
C ALA A 94 6.48 2.56 4.21
N PHE A 95 5.80 1.48 4.58
CA PHE A 95 4.52 1.10 4.00
C PHE A 95 3.43 2.15 4.23
N ALA A 96 3.28 2.63 5.47
CA ALA A 96 2.27 3.64 5.81
C ALA A 96 2.50 4.94 5.05
N LYS A 97 3.77 5.37 4.92
CA LYS A 97 4.13 6.54 4.11
C LYS A 97 3.79 6.32 2.64
N ALA A 98 4.24 5.22 2.04
CA ALA A 98 3.99 4.89 0.63
C ALA A 98 2.50 4.86 0.31
N ARG A 99 1.69 4.19 1.15
CA ARG A 99 0.24 4.15 1.00
C ARG A 99 -0.37 5.55 1.14
N GLY A 100 0.07 6.34 2.12
CA GLY A 100 -0.42 7.71 2.33
C GLY A 100 -0.10 8.63 1.16
N ASP A 101 1.12 8.56 0.61
CA ASP A 101 1.53 9.34 -0.56
C ASP A 101 0.68 9.02 -1.80
N LEU A 102 0.33 7.75 -2.00
CA LEU A 102 -0.55 7.31 -3.10
C LEU A 102 -2.00 7.79 -2.90
N GLN A 103 -2.52 7.67 -1.68
CA GLN A 103 -3.87 8.14 -1.38
C GLN A 103 -3.99 9.68 -1.45
N ALA A 104 -2.91 10.40 -1.13
CA ALA A 104 -2.85 11.85 -1.35
C ALA A 104 -2.89 12.24 -2.84
N GLN A 105 -2.58 11.31 -3.74
CA GLN A 105 -2.74 11.41 -5.19
C GLN A 105 -4.07 10.79 -5.68
N ASP A 106 -5.06 10.66 -4.79
CA ASP A 106 -6.37 10.10 -5.06
C ASP A 106 -6.39 8.62 -5.53
N ALA A 107 -5.33 7.85 -5.27
CA ALA A 107 -5.33 6.42 -5.51
C ALA A 107 -6.35 5.71 -4.61
N GLU A 108 -7.17 4.88 -5.21
CA GLU A 108 -8.22 4.11 -4.52
C GLU A 108 -7.64 2.85 -3.87
N LEU A 109 -7.86 2.70 -2.56
CA LEU A 109 -7.40 1.53 -1.81
C LEU A 109 -8.38 0.38 -1.94
N LEU A 110 -8.04 -0.61 -2.77
CA LEU A 110 -8.89 -1.77 -3.07
C LEU A 110 -8.83 -2.86 -1.99
N TYR A 111 -7.64 -3.07 -1.41
CA TYR A 111 -7.45 -4.05 -0.34
C TYR A 111 -6.28 -3.64 0.58
N TRP A 112 -6.41 -3.97 1.87
CA TRP A 112 -5.36 -3.76 2.85
C TRP A 112 -5.46 -4.77 3.99
N CYS A 113 -4.37 -5.46 4.27
CA CYS A 113 -4.23 -6.36 5.42
C CYS A 113 -2.92 -6.12 6.18
N VAL A 114 -2.87 -6.54 7.43
CA VAL A 114 -1.71 -6.38 8.32
C VAL A 114 -1.44 -7.69 9.06
N GLY A 115 -0.18 -8.08 9.12
CA GLY A 115 0.25 -9.25 9.87
C GLY A 115 -0.41 -10.54 9.39
N ARG A 116 -0.83 -11.36 10.33
CA ARG A 116 -1.43 -12.68 10.06
C ARG A 116 -2.76 -12.63 9.30
N GLU A 117 -3.42 -11.48 9.28
CA GLU A 117 -4.63 -11.29 8.46
C GLU A 117 -4.33 -11.35 6.96
N CYS A 118 -3.08 -11.12 6.53
CA CYS A 118 -2.67 -11.29 5.14
C CYS A 118 -2.51 -12.77 4.73
N GLY A 119 -2.52 -13.70 5.70
CA GLY A 119 -2.19 -15.10 5.46
C GLY A 119 -0.68 -15.35 5.52
N SER A 120 -0.18 -16.30 4.73
CA SER A 120 1.23 -16.70 4.77
C SER A 120 2.16 -15.78 3.98
N SER A 121 3.17 -15.22 4.66
CA SER A 121 4.22 -14.38 4.04
C SER A 121 5.02 -15.14 2.97
N SER A 122 5.24 -16.43 3.18
CA SER A 122 5.93 -17.25 2.18
C SER A 122 5.14 -17.42 0.89
N LEU A 123 3.80 -17.42 0.95
CA LEU A 123 2.96 -17.45 -0.25
C LEU A 123 2.96 -16.10 -0.98
N TRP A 124 2.94 -14.97 -0.26
CA TRP A 124 3.12 -13.66 -0.87
C TRP A 124 4.46 -13.58 -1.60
N ALA A 125 5.56 -13.95 -0.93
CA ALA A 125 6.89 -13.89 -1.51
C ALA A 125 7.05 -14.79 -2.74
N ASN A 126 6.62 -16.05 -2.66
CA ASN A 126 6.97 -17.06 -3.66
C ASN A 126 5.88 -17.31 -4.71
N ALA A 127 4.59 -17.17 -4.36
CA ALA A 127 3.50 -17.43 -5.29
C ALA A 127 2.93 -16.15 -5.91
N VAL A 128 2.85 -15.03 -5.15
CA VAL A 128 2.33 -13.76 -5.67
C VAL A 128 3.44 -12.94 -6.32
N PHE A 129 4.51 -12.59 -5.58
CA PHE A 129 5.55 -11.68 -6.08
C PHE A 129 6.73 -12.38 -6.74
N THR A 130 6.84 -13.71 -6.62
CA THR A 130 7.99 -14.47 -7.14
C THR A 130 9.35 -13.89 -6.71
N ASN A 131 9.42 -13.42 -5.46
CA ASN A 131 10.59 -12.77 -4.87
C ASN A 131 10.85 -13.32 -3.45
N ALA A 132 11.74 -14.30 -3.34
CA ALA A 132 12.07 -14.95 -2.07
C ALA A 132 12.67 -14.00 -1.00
N THR A 133 13.18 -12.82 -1.41
CA THR A 133 13.66 -11.78 -0.47
C THR A 133 12.54 -11.30 0.46
N LEU A 134 11.28 -11.40 0.03
CA LEU A 134 10.11 -10.96 0.78
C LEU A 134 9.59 -12.00 1.79
N THR A 135 10.25 -13.15 1.94
CA THR A 135 9.86 -14.16 2.95
C THR A 135 10.25 -13.70 4.35
N GLY A 136 9.29 -13.69 5.27
CA GLY A 136 9.49 -13.31 6.68
C GLY A 136 8.45 -13.94 7.59
N SER A 137 8.27 -13.38 8.78
CA SER A 137 7.24 -13.84 9.73
C SER A 137 5.87 -13.26 9.34
N ASP A 138 4.82 -14.07 9.43
CA ASP A 138 3.46 -13.68 9.03
C ASP A 138 2.90 -12.50 9.82
N ASP A 139 3.39 -12.24 11.02
CA ASP A 139 3.02 -11.09 11.85
C ASP A 139 3.75 -9.79 11.48
N GLN A 140 4.83 -9.87 10.68
CA GLN A 140 5.69 -8.75 10.31
C GLN A 140 5.49 -8.29 8.85
N GLN A 141 4.34 -8.59 8.26
CA GLN A 141 4.00 -8.25 6.89
C GLN A 141 2.83 -7.26 6.82
N THR A 142 2.76 -6.52 5.73
CA THR A 142 1.60 -5.69 5.39
C THR A 142 1.47 -5.65 3.87
N TYR A 143 0.25 -5.75 3.37
CA TYR A 143 -0.04 -5.69 1.94
C TYR A 143 -1.18 -4.72 1.65
N ALA A 144 -1.08 -3.99 0.54
CA ALA A 144 -2.18 -3.22 -0.04
C ALA A 144 -2.18 -3.33 -1.56
N LEU A 145 -3.38 -3.27 -2.13
CA LEU A 145 -3.61 -3.11 -3.54
C LEU A 145 -4.35 -1.79 -3.75
N LEU A 146 -3.82 -0.93 -4.62
CA LEU A 146 -4.41 0.35 -4.99
C LEU A 146 -4.65 0.41 -6.50
N ARG A 147 -5.71 1.11 -6.90
CA ARG A 147 -5.93 1.57 -8.27
C ARG A 147 -5.50 3.04 -8.32
N LEU A 148 -4.70 3.42 -9.30
CA LEU A 148 -4.27 4.81 -9.43
C LEU A 148 -5.42 5.70 -9.95
N ALA A 149 -5.34 6.99 -9.67
CA ALA A 149 -6.28 7.98 -10.19
C ALA A 149 -5.94 8.36 -11.63
N GLU A 150 -6.85 9.10 -12.28
CA GLU A 150 -6.57 9.70 -13.59
C GLU A 150 -5.27 10.53 -13.60
N PRO A 151 -4.51 10.48 -14.67
CA PRO A 151 -4.78 9.80 -15.95
C PRO A 151 -4.29 8.33 -15.99
N ARG A 152 -4.03 7.69 -14.84
CA ARG A 152 -3.51 6.32 -14.73
C ARG A 152 -4.51 5.34 -14.13
N GLN A 153 -5.81 5.58 -14.32
CA GLN A 153 -6.91 4.78 -13.75
C GLN A 153 -6.90 3.31 -14.20
N ASP A 154 -6.15 2.99 -15.25
CA ASP A 154 -5.93 1.62 -15.70
C ASP A 154 -4.60 1.03 -15.18
N SER A 155 -4.11 1.54 -14.06
CA SER A 155 -2.93 1.02 -13.38
C SER A 155 -3.26 0.54 -11.97
N LEU A 156 -2.69 -0.61 -11.62
CA LEU A 156 -2.73 -1.19 -10.28
C LEU A 156 -1.35 -1.05 -9.62
N LEU A 157 -1.34 -0.66 -8.36
CA LEU A 157 -0.13 -0.66 -7.55
C LEU A 157 -0.30 -1.59 -6.35
N ALA A 158 0.52 -2.64 -6.31
CA ALA A 158 0.61 -3.54 -5.17
C ALA A 158 1.79 -3.12 -4.29
N LEU A 159 1.50 -2.84 -3.01
CA LEU A 159 2.51 -2.59 -1.98
C LEU A 159 2.61 -3.78 -1.04
N TYR A 160 3.82 -4.20 -0.72
CA TYR A 160 4.08 -5.21 0.28
C TYR A 160 5.27 -4.82 1.14
N SER A 161 5.14 -4.92 2.44
CA SER A 161 6.26 -4.71 3.36
C SER A 161 6.46 -5.91 4.28
N ILE A 162 7.70 -6.16 4.64
CA ILE A 162 8.08 -7.29 5.50
C ILE A 162 9.33 -6.98 6.32
N THR A 163 9.34 -7.38 7.59
CA THR A 163 10.57 -7.47 8.38
C THR A 163 10.97 -8.94 8.52
N ARG A 164 12.16 -9.29 8.03
CA ARG A 164 12.70 -10.66 8.08
C ARG A 164 13.25 -11.01 9.45
N GLY A 165 13.48 -12.30 9.71
CA GLY A 165 14.07 -12.79 10.97
C GLY A 165 15.46 -12.21 11.28
N ASN A 166 16.22 -11.78 10.28
CA ASN A 166 17.50 -11.08 10.43
C ASN A 166 17.38 -9.56 10.69
N LYS A 167 16.17 -9.09 11.00
CA LYS A 167 15.82 -7.68 11.26
C LYS A 167 15.98 -6.74 10.05
N ARG A 168 16.18 -7.27 8.86
CA ARG A 168 16.12 -6.43 7.65
C ARG A 168 14.67 -6.20 7.26
N ALA A 169 14.37 -4.94 6.96
CA ALA A 169 13.05 -4.49 6.54
C ALA A 169 13.05 -4.18 5.05
N TYR A 170 11.99 -4.56 4.36
CA TYR A 170 11.82 -4.36 2.92
C TYR A 170 10.48 -3.74 2.62
N LEU A 171 10.44 -2.88 1.60
CA LEU A 171 9.25 -2.41 0.92
C LEU A 171 9.32 -2.86 -0.53
N HIS A 172 8.30 -3.54 -0.99
CA HIS A 172 8.15 -3.98 -2.38
C HIS A 172 6.96 -3.26 -3.00
N ALA A 173 7.12 -2.79 -4.22
CA ALA A 173 6.08 -2.15 -4.99
C ALA A 173 6.05 -2.74 -6.41
N GLU A 174 4.88 -3.14 -6.88
CA GLU A 174 4.62 -3.53 -8.25
C GLU A 174 3.61 -2.57 -8.88
N LEU A 175 4.01 -1.88 -9.94
CA LEU A 175 3.13 -1.08 -10.79
C LEU A 175 2.82 -1.90 -12.04
N LEU A 176 1.54 -2.22 -12.23
CA LEU A 176 1.01 -2.84 -13.44
C LEU A 176 0.20 -1.81 -14.21
N ALA A 177 0.70 -1.36 -15.34
CA ALA A 177 -0.06 -0.55 -16.30
C ALA A 177 -0.79 -1.52 -17.25
N ALA A 178 -2.12 -1.64 -17.07
CA ALA A 178 -2.91 -2.60 -17.83
C ALA A 178 -2.96 -2.23 -19.33
N ALA A 179 -2.88 -3.24 -20.18
CA ALA A 179 -2.94 -3.09 -21.64
C ALA A 179 -4.38 -2.80 -22.14
N ALA A 180 -5.37 -3.05 -21.30
CA ALA A 180 -6.78 -2.77 -21.55
C ALA A 180 -7.43 -2.06 -20.36
N PRO A 181 -8.51 -1.30 -20.55
CA PRO A 181 -9.21 -0.66 -19.45
C PRO A 181 -9.61 -1.65 -18.35
N LEU A 182 -9.33 -1.30 -17.10
CA LEU A 182 -9.73 -2.11 -15.97
C LEU A 182 -11.24 -1.98 -15.72
N ALA A 183 -11.91 -3.11 -15.51
CA ALA A 183 -13.28 -3.09 -15.03
C ALA A 183 -13.38 -2.38 -13.66
N GLU A 184 -14.60 -2.05 -13.25
CA GLU A 184 -14.82 -1.55 -11.89
C GLU A 184 -14.42 -2.63 -10.87
N VAL A 185 -13.52 -2.27 -9.97
CA VAL A 185 -13.07 -3.14 -8.88
C VAL A 185 -13.40 -2.45 -7.56
N LEU A 186 -14.33 -3.03 -6.82
CA LEU A 186 -14.70 -2.48 -5.52
C LEU A 186 -13.72 -2.92 -4.43
N PRO A 187 -13.41 -2.05 -3.46
CA PRO A 187 -12.70 -2.40 -2.25
C PRO A 187 -13.42 -3.51 -1.45
N THR A 188 -12.76 -4.04 -0.43
CA THR A 188 -13.46 -4.86 0.57
C THR A 188 -14.00 -3.97 1.70
N ALA A 189 -15.15 -4.34 2.28
CA ALA A 189 -15.72 -3.61 3.42
C ALA A 189 -14.74 -3.53 4.61
N ALA A 190 -13.97 -4.59 4.85
CA ALA A 190 -12.94 -4.64 5.88
C ALA A 190 -11.81 -3.63 5.62
N THR A 191 -11.42 -3.41 4.37
CA THR A 191 -10.41 -2.42 3.98
C THR A 191 -10.88 -1.01 4.30
N LEU A 192 -12.11 -0.65 3.90
CA LEU A 192 -12.68 0.67 4.16
C LEU A 192 -12.82 0.92 5.67
N GLN A 193 -13.29 -0.08 6.44
CA GLN A 193 -13.38 0.03 7.89
C GLN A 193 -12.00 0.20 8.53
N ARG A 194 -11.00 -0.57 8.08
CA ARG A 194 -9.62 -0.44 8.58
C ARG A 194 -9.09 0.97 8.33
N GLN A 195 -9.31 1.52 7.14
CA GLN A 195 -8.89 2.87 6.81
C GLN A 195 -9.55 3.89 7.75
N LEU A 196 -10.87 3.87 7.87
CA LEU A 196 -11.60 4.74 8.79
C LEU A 196 -11.07 4.68 10.23
N LYS A 197 -10.78 3.47 10.73
CA LYS A 197 -10.24 3.28 12.09
C LYS A 197 -8.80 3.77 12.24
N SER A 198 -7.97 3.63 11.21
CA SER A 198 -6.53 3.93 11.31
C SER A 198 -6.21 5.39 11.04
N THR A 199 -6.92 6.03 10.10
CA THR A 199 -6.68 7.41 9.68
C THR A 199 -7.73 8.38 10.20
N GLY A 200 -8.90 7.88 10.61
CA GLY A 200 -10.05 8.71 10.95
C GLY A 200 -10.81 9.23 9.73
N GLU A 201 -10.34 8.90 8.52
CA GLU A 201 -10.82 9.45 7.26
C GLU A 201 -10.89 8.38 6.17
N LEU A 202 -11.90 8.49 5.31
CA LEU A 202 -12.02 7.74 4.06
C LEU A 202 -12.42 8.74 2.96
N ARG A 203 -11.54 8.95 1.99
CA ARG A 203 -11.80 9.79 0.83
C ARG A 203 -11.96 8.92 -0.40
N LEU A 204 -13.05 9.14 -1.15
CA LEU A 204 -13.39 8.47 -2.40
C LEU A 204 -13.60 9.55 -3.47
N ALA A 205 -12.48 10.08 -3.99
CA ALA A 205 -12.47 11.22 -4.91
C ALA A 205 -13.23 10.94 -6.22
N GLN A 206 -13.27 9.67 -6.66
CA GLN A 206 -13.95 9.25 -7.89
C GLN A 206 -15.46 9.03 -7.71
N GLN A 207 -15.96 9.04 -6.46
CA GLN A 207 -17.36 8.70 -6.14
C GLN A 207 -18.16 9.96 -5.80
N SER A 208 -18.60 10.69 -6.84
CA SER A 208 -19.37 11.93 -6.63
C SER A 208 -20.82 11.67 -6.23
N VAL A 209 -21.45 10.63 -6.78
CA VAL A 209 -22.85 10.25 -6.50
C VAL A 209 -22.91 8.83 -5.95
N PRO A 210 -23.87 8.50 -5.06
CA PRO A 210 -24.04 7.15 -4.57
C PRO A 210 -24.54 6.24 -5.69
N THR A 211 -23.81 5.13 -5.93
CA THR A 211 -24.31 3.98 -6.67
C THR A 211 -24.78 2.92 -5.68
N ALA A 212 -25.68 2.03 -6.11
CA ALA A 212 -26.16 0.95 -5.25
C ALA A 212 -25.01 0.09 -4.68
N ALA A 213 -24.02 -0.24 -5.51
CA ALA A 213 -22.87 -1.05 -5.13
C ALA A 213 -22.00 -0.37 -4.05
N TRP A 214 -21.71 0.93 -4.23
CA TRP A 214 -20.94 1.68 -3.25
C TRP A 214 -21.71 1.96 -1.96
N ALA A 215 -23.01 2.26 -2.05
CA ALA A 215 -23.85 2.46 -0.86
C ALA A 215 -23.92 1.19 -0.02
N GLU A 216 -24.13 0.03 -0.63
CA GLU A 216 -24.09 -1.27 0.04
C GLU A 216 -22.73 -1.54 0.69
N LEU A 217 -21.64 -1.31 -0.06
CA LEU A 217 -20.28 -1.54 0.41
C LEU A 217 -19.92 -0.66 1.62
N LEU A 218 -20.20 0.64 1.55
CA LEU A 218 -19.96 1.58 2.65
C LEU A 218 -20.81 1.27 3.86
N ALA A 219 -22.10 0.94 3.65
CA ALA A 219 -22.99 0.54 4.74
C ALA A 219 -22.49 -0.73 5.45
N ARG A 220 -22.03 -1.73 4.69
CA ARG A 220 -21.43 -2.95 5.23
C ARG A 220 -20.18 -2.60 6.05
N SER A 221 -19.30 -1.74 5.53
CA SER A 221 -18.11 -1.27 6.24
C SER A 221 -18.46 -0.59 7.57
N LEU A 222 -19.41 0.35 7.57
CA LEU A 222 -19.85 1.06 8.76
C LEU A 222 -20.53 0.13 9.77
N ASN A 223 -21.32 -0.85 9.30
CA ASN A 223 -22.05 -1.80 10.16
C ASN A 223 -21.17 -2.89 10.79
N MET A 224 -19.95 -3.11 10.29
CA MET A 224 -18.95 -3.93 11.00
C MET A 224 -18.53 -3.32 12.35
N ASN A 225 -18.77 -2.02 12.57
CA ASN A 225 -18.63 -1.35 13.87
C ASN A 225 -19.84 -0.46 14.11
N SER A 226 -20.82 -0.98 14.85
CA SER A 226 -22.09 -0.29 15.12
C SER A 226 -21.98 0.98 15.94
N THR A 227 -20.85 1.24 16.59
CA THR A 227 -20.60 2.44 17.40
C THR A 227 -19.92 3.56 16.62
N LEU A 228 -19.36 3.26 15.43
CA LEU A 228 -18.65 4.23 14.60
C LEU A 228 -19.64 5.27 14.06
N ARG A 229 -19.39 6.55 14.36
CA ARG A 229 -20.11 7.70 13.82
C ARG A 229 -19.22 8.42 12.82
N VAL A 230 -19.81 8.94 11.75
CA VAL A 230 -19.07 9.65 10.70
C VAL A 230 -19.81 10.91 10.25
N SER A 231 -19.05 11.95 9.87
CA SER A 231 -19.56 13.02 9.01
C SER A 231 -19.33 12.64 7.55
N ILE A 232 -20.27 13.01 6.69
CA ILE A 232 -20.25 12.79 5.25
C ILE A 232 -20.10 14.14 4.58
N SER A 233 -19.00 14.34 3.85
CA SER A 233 -18.68 15.57 3.13
C SER A 233 -18.69 15.32 1.63
N GLY A 234 -18.99 16.34 0.84
CA GLY A 234 -19.06 16.33 -0.61
C GLY A 234 -20.33 16.97 -1.15
N ALA A 235 -20.35 17.33 -2.42
CA ALA A 235 -21.49 18.01 -3.04
C ALA A 235 -22.81 17.22 -2.95
N GLN A 236 -22.76 15.90 -2.87
CA GLN A 236 -23.90 14.99 -2.77
C GLN A 236 -23.96 14.28 -1.40
N ALA A 237 -23.48 14.93 -0.34
CA ALA A 237 -23.42 14.34 1.01
C ALA A 237 -24.80 13.89 1.52
N GLU A 238 -25.89 14.64 1.25
CA GLU A 238 -27.25 14.26 1.64
C GLU A 238 -27.70 12.99 0.91
N ALA A 239 -27.48 12.90 -0.41
CA ALA A 239 -27.82 11.71 -1.19
C ALA A 239 -27.06 10.48 -0.70
N TRP A 240 -25.78 10.64 -0.34
CA TRP A 240 -24.99 9.57 0.28
C TRP A 240 -25.56 9.15 1.64
N ARG A 241 -25.95 10.13 2.46
CA ARG A 241 -26.56 9.86 3.77
C ARG A 241 -27.85 9.06 3.64
N GLU A 242 -28.74 9.47 2.72
CA GLU A 242 -30.00 8.76 2.43
C GLU A 242 -29.73 7.34 1.94
N ALA A 243 -28.86 7.16 0.97
CA ALA A 243 -28.48 5.85 0.46
C ALA A 243 -27.92 4.91 1.56
N LEU A 244 -27.13 5.44 2.48
CA LEU A 244 -26.60 4.66 3.61
C LEU A 244 -27.71 4.29 4.61
N ILE A 245 -28.69 5.17 4.84
CA ILE A 245 -29.85 4.88 5.69
C ILE A 245 -30.70 3.78 5.08
N GLU A 246 -30.97 3.83 3.78
CA GLU A 246 -31.67 2.76 3.05
C GLU A 246 -30.95 1.41 3.20
N GLN A 247 -29.60 1.43 3.25
CA GLN A 247 -28.76 0.26 3.51
C GLN A 247 -28.61 -0.06 5.00
N ARG A 248 -29.55 0.42 5.85
CA ARG A 248 -29.67 0.12 7.29
C ARG A 248 -28.53 0.65 8.17
N VAL A 249 -27.85 1.71 7.76
CA VAL A 249 -27.01 2.48 8.69
C VAL A 249 -27.93 3.40 9.49
N ARG A 250 -27.80 3.40 10.82
CA ARG A 250 -28.64 4.25 11.68
C ARG A 250 -28.36 5.73 11.41
N ALA A 251 -29.41 6.52 11.16
CA ALA A 251 -29.32 7.96 10.86
C ALA A 251 -28.53 8.75 11.93
N SER A 252 -28.65 8.36 13.21
CA SER A 252 -27.92 8.99 14.32
C SER A 252 -26.39 8.81 14.29
N ARG A 253 -25.89 7.96 13.39
CA ARG A 253 -24.45 7.73 13.17
C ARG A 253 -23.88 8.56 12.02
N LEU A 254 -24.73 9.26 11.26
CA LEU A 254 -24.42 9.95 10.02
C LEU A 254 -24.72 11.44 10.18
N GLU A 255 -23.70 12.27 10.20
CA GLU A 255 -23.81 13.72 10.19
C GLU A 255 -23.39 14.27 8.82
N LEU A 256 -23.91 15.43 8.44
CA LEU A 256 -23.47 16.12 7.23
C LEU A 256 -22.24 16.96 7.56
N GLY A 257 -21.25 16.90 6.68
CA GLY A 257 -20.03 17.68 6.75
C GLY A 257 -19.99 18.78 5.67
N GLU A 258 -18.80 19.10 5.19
CA GLU A 258 -18.58 20.18 4.22
C GLU A 258 -18.98 19.76 2.81
N ALA A 259 -19.57 20.68 2.02
CA ALA A 259 -20.02 20.40 0.65
C ALA A 259 -18.88 20.51 -0.41
N ASN A 260 -17.80 21.23 -0.11
CA ASN A 260 -16.75 21.60 -1.06
C ASN A 260 -15.63 20.56 -1.20
N VAL A 261 -15.93 19.28 -0.96
CA VAL A 261 -15.00 18.17 -1.11
C VAL A 261 -15.26 17.45 -2.45
N THR A 262 -14.20 17.12 -3.18
CA THR A 262 -14.29 16.33 -4.42
C THR A 262 -14.66 14.88 -4.08
N GLY A 263 -15.65 14.34 -4.77
CA GLY A 263 -16.19 13.01 -4.50
C GLY A 263 -16.99 12.97 -3.19
N VAL A 264 -16.82 11.90 -2.42
CA VAL A 264 -17.35 11.77 -1.06
C VAL A 264 -16.23 11.47 -0.06
N GLN A 265 -16.32 12.11 1.11
CA GLN A 265 -15.38 11.89 2.22
C GLN A 265 -16.15 11.60 3.49
N LEU A 266 -15.74 10.56 4.20
CA LEU A 266 -16.25 10.20 5.52
C LEU A 266 -15.17 10.48 6.56
N ASN A 267 -15.51 11.25 7.62
CA ASN A 267 -14.62 11.51 8.75
C ASN A 267 -15.23 10.94 10.02
N VAL A 268 -14.41 10.23 10.81
CA VAL A 268 -14.84 9.67 12.09
C VAL A 268 -15.08 10.77 13.09
N LEU A 269 -16.27 10.78 13.70
CA LEU A 269 -16.64 11.68 14.79
C LEU A 269 -16.18 11.08 16.12
N ARG A 270 -15.54 11.90 16.93
CA ARG A 270 -15.06 11.56 18.28
C ARG A 270 -16.14 11.76 19.33
#